data_cf97cfece33b3783f1d55ab643d6099c
#
_entry.id   cf97cfece33b3783f1d55ab643d6099c
#
_cell.length_a   1.000
_cell.length_b   1.000
_cell.length_c   1.000
_cell.angle_alpha   90.00
_cell.angle_beta   90.00
_cell.angle_gamma   90.00
#
_symmetry.space_group_name_H-M   'P 1'
#
loop_
_entity.id
_entity.type
_entity.pdbx_description
1 polymer ?
#
loop_
_entity_poly.entity_id
_entity_poly.type
_entity_poly.pdbx_seq_one_letter_code
_entity_poly.pdbx_strand_id
1 'polypeptide(L)' 'EAVDISPDTRLQIIETLVVIDRLLDGLGIRTREIFLMAQLDGLSYVEIARRLGVSVTTVKKHAVRALTHCLLLVED' A
#
# COMPACT_ATOMS: atom_id res chain seq x y z
N GLU A 1 -16.01 21.55 8.23
CA GLU A 1 -15.06 22.61 8.49
C GLU A 1 -13.77 22.38 7.70
N ALA A 2 -13.41 23.35 6.88
CA ALA A 2 -12.26 23.20 6.00
C ALA A 2 -10.96 23.32 6.81
N VAL A 3 -10.07 22.35 6.65
CA VAL A 3 -8.74 22.44 7.23
C VAL A 3 -7.90 23.33 6.34
N ASP A 4 -7.39 24.41 6.92
CA ASP A 4 -6.59 25.36 6.17
C ASP A 4 -5.15 24.85 6.12
N ILE A 5 -4.79 24.24 4.98
CA ILE A 5 -3.47 23.65 4.77
C ILE A 5 -2.60 24.69 4.05
N SER A 6 -1.44 25.01 4.65
CA SER A 6 -0.50 25.95 4.04
C SER A 6 0.05 25.41 2.72
N PRO A 7 0.49 26.27 1.79
CA PRO A 7 1.10 25.82 0.54
C PRO A 7 2.27 24.88 0.74
N ASP A 8 3.12 25.11 1.73
CA ASP A 8 4.27 24.25 2.03
C ASP A 8 3.83 22.87 2.47
N THR A 9 2.84 22.79 3.36
CA THR A 9 2.29 21.51 3.80
C THR A 9 1.64 20.77 2.66
N ARG A 10 0.92 21.50 1.79
CA ARG A 10 0.27 20.94 0.61
C ARG A 10 1.30 20.31 -0.32
N LEU A 11 2.42 20.99 -0.56
CA LEU A 11 3.49 20.47 -1.39
C LEU A 11 4.11 19.22 -0.79
N GLN A 12 4.35 19.20 0.53
CA GLN A 12 4.88 18.03 1.21
C GLN A 12 3.96 16.82 1.09
N ILE A 13 2.65 17.03 1.17
CA ILE A 13 1.67 15.96 0.99
C ILE A 13 1.77 15.38 -0.42
N ILE A 14 1.84 16.25 -1.43
CA ILE A 14 1.94 15.84 -2.82
C ILE A 14 3.22 15.05 -3.05
N GLU A 15 4.35 15.53 -2.55
CA GLU A 15 5.63 14.84 -2.68
C GLU A 15 5.59 13.45 -2.03
N THR A 16 4.99 13.35 -0.85
CA THR A 16 4.83 12.08 -0.15
C THR A 16 3.97 11.11 -0.96
N LEU A 17 2.87 11.60 -1.53
CA LEU A 17 1.99 10.76 -2.35
C LEU A 17 2.69 10.25 -3.60
N VAL A 18 3.54 11.07 -4.22
CA VAL A 18 4.31 10.65 -5.39
C VAL A 18 5.30 9.55 -5.02
N VAL A 19 5.97 9.68 -3.87
CA VAL A 19 6.90 8.65 -3.38
C VAL A 19 6.15 7.34 -3.11
N ILE A 20 5.02 7.39 -2.43
CA ILE A 20 4.22 6.22 -2.15
C ILE A 20 3.75 5.56 -3.44
N ASP A 21 3.31 6.34 -4.40
CA ASP A 21 2.86 5.82 -5.69
C ASP A 21 3.98 5.04 -6.39
N ARG A 22 5.19 5.58 -6.41
CA ARG A 22 6.35 4.90 -6.99
C ARG A 22 6.70 3.61 -6.26
N LEU A 23 6.63 3.64 -4.93
CA LEU A 23 6.86 2.44 -4.11
C LEU A 23 5.88 1.33 -4.49
N LEU A 24 4.61 1.68 -4.61
CA LEU A 24 3.56 0.73 -4.91
C LEU A 24 3.64 0.21 -6.34
N ASP A 25 4.07 1.04 -7.28
CA ASP A 25 4.22 0.62 -8.68
C ASP A 25 5.23 -0.53 -8.85
N GLY A 26 6.28 -0.55 -8.03
CA GLY A 26 7.27 -1.61 -8.08
C GLY A 26 6.78 -2.97 -7.61
N LEU A 27 5.60 -3.02 -7.00
CA LEU A 27 5.05 -4.26 -6.44
C LEU A 27 4.35 -5.16 -7.46
N GLY A 28 3.91 -4.60 -8.58
CA GLY A 28 3.02 -5.31 -9.49
C GLY A 28 1.56 -5.16 -9.08
N ILE A 29 0.66 -5.42 -10.01
CA ILE A 29 -0.76 -5.10 -9.85
C ILE A 29 -1.40 -5.84 -8.68
N ARG A 30 -1.23 -7.17 -8.61
CA ARG A 30 -1.90 -7.98 -7.59
C ARG A 30 -1.35 -7.70 -6.20
N THR A 31 -0.04 -7.58 -6.06
CA THR A 31 0.58 -7.30 -4.76
C THR A 31 0.16 -5.94 -4.25
N ARG A 32 0.12 -4.93 -5.14
CA ARG A 32 -0.35 -3.58 -4.80
C ARG A 32 -1.79 -3.62 -4.32
N GLU A 33 -2.66 -4.33 -5.04
CA GLU A 33 -4.07 -4.45 -4.69
C GLU A 33 -4.25 -5.04 -3.29
N ILE A 34 -3.58 -6.14 -3.01
CA ILE A 34 -3.65 -6.81 -1.71
C ILE A 34 -3.12 -5.89 -0.60
N PHE A 35 -2.00 -5.23 -0.85
CA PHE A 35 -1.42 -4.29 0.11
C PHE A 35 -2.40 -3.17 0.46
N LEU A 36 -3.03 -2.56 -0.55
CA LEU A 36 -3.98 -1.48 -0.34
C LEU A 36 -5.23 -1.95 0.40
N MET A 37 -5.73 -3.14 0.08
CA MET A 37 -6.89 -3.70 0.79
C MET A 37 -6.59 -3.91 2.27
N ALA A 38 -5.38 -4.36 2.59
CA ALA A 38 -4.98 -4.58 3.98
C ALA A 38 -4.74 -3.26 4.72
N GLN A 39 -4.08 -2.30 4.10
CA GLN A 39 -3.66 -1.08 4.77
C GLN A 39 -4.72 0.01 4.77
N LEU A 40 -5.41 0.22 3.67
CA LEU A 40 -6.40 1.29 3.58
C LEU A 40 -7.79 0.83 3.99
N ASP A 41 -8.21 -0.35 3.54
CA ASP A 41 -9.54 -0.86 3.84
C ASP A 41 -9.58 -1.62 5.18
N GLY A 42 -8.41 -1.93 5.74
CA GLY A 42 -8.31 -2.64 7.01
C GLY A 42 -8.83 -4.06 6.97
N LEU A 43 -8.83 -4.69 5.80
CA LEU A 43 -9.36 -6.04 5.62
C LEU A 43 -8.36 -7.09 6.15
N SER A 44 -8.91 -8.16 6.73
CA SER A 44 -8.10 -9.30 7.11
C SER A 44 -7.66 -10.09 5.87
N TYR A 45 -6.63 -10.90 6.00
CA TYR A 45 -6.17 -11.75 4.89
C TYR A 45 -7.26 -12.72 4.43
N VAL A 46 -8.06 -13.21 5.36
CA VAL A 46 -9.19 -14.11 5.04
C VAL A 46 -10.21 -13.37 4.18
N GLU A 47 -10.54 -12.13 4.53
CA GLU A 47 -11.49 -11.34 3.76
C GLU A 47 -10.96 -10.99 2.38
N ILE A 48 -9.68 -10.63 2.30
CA ILE A 48 -9.01 -10.33 1.02
C ILE A 48 -9.04 -11.57 0.12
N ALA A 49 -8.68 -12.74 0.69
CA ALA A 49 -8.69 -13.99 -0.05
C ALA A 49 -10.07 -14.30 -0.61
N ARG A 50 -11.11 -14.08 0.19
CA ARG A 50 -12.50 -14.29 -0.24
C ARG A 50 -12.88 -13.37 -1.39
N ARG A 51 -12.55 -12.09 -1.29
CA ARG A 51 -12.90 -11.09 -2.31
C ARG A 51 -12.18 -11.33 -3.63
N LEU A 52 -10.93 -11.78 -3.56
CA LEU A 52 -10.13 -12.00 -4.75
C LEU A 52 -10.24 -13.42 -5.31
N GLY A 53 -10.91 -14.32 -4.59
CA GLY A 53 -11.04 -15.69 -5.02
C GLY A 53 -9.72 -16.46 -5.01
N VAL A 54 -8.84 -16.18 -4.06
CA VAL A 54 -7.54 -16.82 -3.91
C VAL A 54 -7.42 -17.39 -2.49
N SER A 55 -6.37 -18.19 -2.25
CA SER A 55 -6.13 -18.74 -0.91
C SER A 55 -5.53 -17.71 0.02
N VAL A 56 -5.70 -17.91 1.33
CA VAL A 56 -5.07 -17.05 2.34
C VAL A 56 -3.54 -17.13 2.21
N THR A 57 -3.01 -18.30 1.88
CA THR A 57 -1.57 -18.47 1.67
C THR A 57 -1.07 -17.56 0.54
N THR A 58 -1.83 -17.45 -0.55
CA THR A 58 -1.50 -16.55 -1.65
C THR A 58 -1.49 -15.10 -1.19
N VAL A 59 -2.51 -14.69 -0.40
CA VAL A 59 -2.56 -13.33 0.15
C VAL A 59 -1.34 -13.06 1.03
N LYS A 60 -0.97 -14.00 1.89
CA LYS A 60 0.20 -13.86 2.76
C LYS A 60 1.49 -13.68 1.96
N LYS A 61 1.66 -14.44 0.88
CA LYS A 61 2.83 -14.31 0.01
C LYS A 61 2.94 -12.90 -0.58
N HIS A 62 1.83 -12.36 -1.06
CA HIS A 62 1.82 -11.00 -1.60
C HIS A 62 2.06 -9.97 -0.51
N ALA A 63 1.50 -10.16 0.69
CA ALA A 63 1.71 -9.25 1.81
C ALA A 63 3.19 -9.21 2.23
N VAL A 64 3.85 -10.38 2.31
CA VAL A 64 5.28 -10.46 2.63
C VAL A 64 6.10 -9.77 1.55
N ARG A 65 5.76 -9.99 0.28
CA ARG A 65 6.45 -9.33 -0.84
C ARG A 65 6.34 -7.82 -0.74
N ALA A 66 5.15 -7.31 -0.43
CA ALA A 66 4.92 -5.87 -0.30
C ALA A 66 5.74 -5.28 0.86
N LEU A 67 5.72 -5.92 2.01
CA LEU A 67 6.46 -5.47 3.17
C LEU A 67 7.96 -5.50 2.92
N THR A 68 8.46 -6.56 2.31
CA THR A 68 9.88 -6.69 1.97
C THR A 68 10.32 -5.59 1.02
N HIS A 69 9.51 -5.33 0.00
CA HIS A 69 9.79 -4.27 -0.98
C HIS A 69 9.88 -2.90 -0.29
N CYS A 70 8.92 -2.60 0.57
CA CYS A 70 8.89 -1.32 1.30
C CYS A 70 10.09 -1.18 2.24
N LEU A 71 10.46 -2.26 2.94
CA LEU A 71 11.62 -2.24 3.84
C LEU A 71 12.92 -2.01 3.10
N LEU A 72 13.09 -2.64 1.93
CA LEU A 72 14.30 -2.49 1.14
C LEU A 72 14.46 -1.05 0.61
N LEU A 73 13.36 -0.37 0.36
CA LEU A 73 13.40 1.00 -0.14
C LEU A 73 13.64 2.03 0.96
N VAL A 74 13.33 1.69 2.20
CA VAL A 74 13.54 2.57 3.35
C VAL A 74 14.94 2.39 3.93
N GLU A 75 15.57 1.25 3.69
CA GLU A 75 16.89 0.92 4.20
C GLU A 75 17.97 1.59 3.36
N ASP A 76 18.81 2.36 4.02
CA ASP A 76 19.97 3.01 3.38
C ASP A 76 21.14 2.05 3.22
#